data_253e8ad57ca7cb7388c94383341b1bf9
#
_entry.id   253e8ad57ca7cb7388c94383341b1bf9
#
_cell.length_a   1.000
_cell.length_b   1.000
_cell.length_c   1.000
_cell.angle_alpha   90.00
_cell.angle_beta   90.00
_cell.angle_gamma   90.00
#
_symmetry.space_group_name_H-M   'P 1'
#
loop_
_entity.id
_entity.type
_entity.pdbx_description
1 polymer ?
#
loop_
_entity_poly.entity_id
_entity_poly.type
_entity_poly.pdbx_seq_one_letter_code
_entity_poly.pdbx_strand_id
1 'polypeptide(L)'
;MNILDYYEVVTSKIFKLESMNEGLVLIAPEQEVDGVRSLMVGLYVPEHERYKMYTFRSSMNEGELGDKYKAMVGTMDVLKPDWDRISKKRRKRV
;
A
#
# COMPACT_ATOMS: atom_id res chain seq x y z
N MET A 1 18.71 10.19 -11.34
CA MET A 1 18.07 9.27 -10.38
C MET A 1 18.05 7.87 -10.96
N ASN A 2 18.50 6.90 -10.23
CA ASN A 2 18.51 5.52 -10.70
C ASN A 2 17.23 4.77 -10.28
N ILE A 3 17.08 3.52 -10.74
CA ILE A 3 15.88 2.73 -10.49
C ILE A 3 15.64 2.47 -9.00
N LEU A 4 16.71 2.28 -8.22
CA LEU A 4 16.61 2.06 -6.78
C LEU A 4 16.00 3.26 -6.07
N ASP A 5 16.37 4.47 -6.50
CA ASP A 5 15.82 5.69 -5.92
C ASP A 5 14.32 5.78 -6.15
N TYR A 6 13.86 5.37 -7.34
CA TYR A 6 12.43 5.39 -7.65
C TYR A 6 11.64 4.39 -6.79
N TYR A 7 12.19 3.20 -6.60
CA TYR A 7 11.59 2.21 -5.70
C TYR A 7 11.47 2.79 -4.28
N GLU A 8 12.52 3.45 -3.80
CA GLU A 8 12.50 4.06 -2.47
C GLU A 8 11.49 5.20 -2.36
N VAL A 9 11.33 6.01 -3.40
CA VAL A 9 10.33 7.06 -3.42
C VAL A 9 8.92 6.48 -3.29
N VAL A 10 8.63 5.43 -4.07
CA VAL A 10 7.31 4.78 -4.05
C VAL A 10 7.05 4.14 -2.69
N THR A 11 8.01 3.39 -2.16
CA THR A 11 7.83 2.71 -0.86
C THR A 11 7.68 3.72 0.27
N SER A 12 8.38 4.86 0.22
CA SER A 12 8.21 5.93 1.20
C SER A 12 6.79 6.49 1.20
N LYS A 13 6.21 6.67 0.02
CA LYS A 13 4.82 7.09 -0.10
C LYS A 13 3.86 6.07 0.50
N ILE A 14 4.14 4.78 0.28
CA ILE A 14 3.33 3.69 0.82
C ILE A 14 3.38 3.68 2.35
N PHE A 15 4.55 3.89 2.96
CA PHE A 15 4.67 3.98 4.40
C PHE A 15 3.84 5.14 4.98
N LYS A 16 3.78 6.25 4.28
CA LYS A 16 2.93 7.38 4.68
C LYS A 16 1.45 7.00 4.64
N LEU A 17 1.04 6.29 3.59
CA LEU A 17 -0.34 5.84 3.46
C LEU A 17 -0.71 4.88 4.59
N GLU A 18 0.20 4.00 4.98
CA GLU A 18 -0.02 3.11 6.11
C GLU A 18 -0.23 3.90 7.40
N SER A 19 0.63 4.88 7.67
CA SER A 19 0.52 5.67 8.90
C SER A 19 -0.77 6.48 8.97
N MET A 20 -1.31 6.88 7.83
CA MET A 20 -2.55 7.64 7.75
C MET A 20 -3.80 6.75 7.80
N ASN A 21 -3.65 5.45 7.54
CA ASN A 21 -4.77 4.51 7.44
C ASN A 21 -4.47 3.25 8.25
N GLU A 22 -4.20 3.44 9.53
CA GLU A 22 -3.73 2.40 10.43
C GLU A 22 -4.71 1.22 10.49
N GLY A 23 -4.20 0.02 10.23
CA GLY A 23 -4.99 -1.20 10.22
C GLY A 23 -5.76 -1.43 8.92
N LEU A 24 -5.89 -0.43 8.06
CA LEU A 24 -6.60 -0.53 6.78
C LEU A 24 -5.63 -0.67 5.62
N VAL A 25 -4.44 -0.12 5.77
CA VAL A 25 -3.31 -0.37 4.88
C VAL A 25 -2.27 -1.14 5.70
N LEU A 26 -1.96 -2.35 5.28
CA LEU A 26 -0.96 -3.18 5.95
C LEU A 26 0.26 -3.36 5.06
N ILE A 27 1.43 -3.34 5.67
CA ILE A 27 2.68 -3.55 4.96
C ILE A 27 3.40 -4.74 5.60
N ALA A 28 3.66 -5.77 4.78
CA ALA A 28 4.49 -6.88 5.22
C ALA A 28 5.95 -6.42 5.25
N PRO A 29 6.78 -6.96 6.15
CA PRO A 29 8.19 -6.59 6.19
C PRO A 29 8.86 -6.78 4.84
N GLU A 30 9.69 -5.82 4.45
CA GLU A 30 10.42 -5.89 3.20
C GLU A 30 11.33 -7.11 3.18
N GLN A 31 11.38 -7.81 2.05
CA GLN A 31 12.22 -8.97 1.86
C GLN A 31 13.20 -8.71 0.72
N GLU A 32 14.35 -9.35 0.80
CA GLU A 32 15.34 -9.27 -0.27
C GLU A 32 15.75 -10.67 -0.66
N VAL A 33 15.61 -10.99 -1.95
CA VAL A 33 15.99 -12.27 -2.52
C VAL A 33 16.81 -12.00 -3.77
N ASP A 34 18.03 -12.54 -3.82
CA ASP A 34 18.95 -12.36 -4.95
C ASP A 34 19.15 -10.87 -5.32
N GLY A 35 19.25 -10.02 -4.30
CA GLY A 35 19.47 -8.60 -4.50
C GLY A 35 18.22 -7.81 -4.88
N VAL A 36 17.07 -8.47 -5.02
CA VAL A 36 15.79 -7.80 -5.33
C VAL A 36 14.99 -7.59 -4.06
N ARG A 37 14.69 -6.33 -3.75
CA ARG A 37 13.86 -5.97 -2.60
C ARG A 37 12.39 -6.04 -3.00
N SER A 38 11.56 -6.53 -2.12
CA SER A 38 10.11 -6.65 -2.34
C SER A 38 9.33 -6.12 -1.15
N LEU A 39 8.31 -5.34 -1.43
CA LEU A 39 7.39 -4.83 -0.42
C LEU A 39 5.97 -5.25 -0.81
N MET A 40 5.27 -5.89 0.12
CA MET A 40 3.87 -6.29 -0.09
C MET A 40 2.96 -5.39 0.72
N VAL A 41 1.94 -4.87 0.05
CA VAL A 41 0.98 -3.92 0.65
C VAL A 41 -0.42 -4.51 0.52
N GLY A 42 -1.17 -4.52 1.61
CA GLY A 42 -2.56 -4.97 1.61
C GLY A 42 -3.51 -3.82 1.88
N LEU A 43 -4.56 -3.73 1.09
CA LEU A 43 -5.65 -2.77 1.29
C LEU A 43 -6.88 -3.52 1.78
N TYR A 44 -7.42 -3.12 2.93
CA TYR A 44 -8.59 -3.78 3.50
C TYR A 44 -9.83 -3.56 2.65
N VAL A 45 -10.46 -4.67 2.23
CA VAL A 45 -11.72 -4.64 1.46
C VAL A 45 -12.84 -5.10 2.38
N PRO A 46 -13.62 -4.18 2.97
CA PRO A 46 -14.64 -4.53 3.95
C PRO A 46 -15.69 -5.51 3.44
N GLU A 47 -16.10 -5.39 2.18
CA GLU A 47 -17.09 -6.26 1.56
C GLU A 47 -16.71 -7.73 1.64
N HIS A 48 -15.41 -8.03 1.54
CA HIS A 48 -14.91 -9.40 1.55
C HIS A 48 -14.16 -9.76 2.84
N GLU A 49 -14.03 -8.80 3.76
CA GLU A 49 -13.30 -8.96 5.02
C GLU A 49 -11.91 -9.51 4.83
N ARG A 50 -11.20 -9.01 3.82
CA ARG A 50 -9.83 -9.44 3.50
C ARG A 50 -9.06 -8.29 2.86
N TYR A 51 -7.75 -8.50 2.65
CA TYR A 51 -6.87 -7.50 2.08
C TYR A 51 -6.57 -7.82 0.62
N LYS A 52 -6.66 -6.81 -0.23
CA LYS A 52 -6.20 -6.92 -1.61
C LYS A 52 -4.71 -6.58 -1.63
N MET A 53 -3.90 -7.51 -2.14
CA MET A 53 -2.44 -7.39 -2.06
C MET A 53 -1.82 -6.80 -3.32
N TYR A 54 -0.81 -5.98 -3.12
CA TYR A 54 0.02 -5.42 -4.18
C TYR A 54 1.47 -5.67 -3.82
N THR A 55 2.28 -6.05 -4.79
CA THR A 55 3.71 -6.29 -4.57
C THR A 55 4.53 -5.34 -5.41
N PHE A 56 5.46 -4.66 -4.77
CA PHE A 56 6.39 -3.73 -5.42
C PHE A 56 7.78 -4.32 -5.30
N ARG A 57 8.53 -4.36 -6.41
CA ARG A 57 9.88 -4.93 -6.42
C ARG A 57 10.88 -3.93 -6.98
N SER A 58 12.09 -3.95 -6.41
CA SER A 58 13.16 -3.06 -6.87
C SER A 58 13.64 -3.38 -8.29
N SER A 59 13.28 -4.56 -8.82
CA SER A 59 13.58 -4.94 -10.20
C SER A 59 12.59 -4.36 -11.22
N MET A 60 11.46 -3.81 -10.76
CA MET A 60 10.49 -3.19 -11.65
C MET A 60 11.02 -1.85 -12.15
N ASN A 61 10.72 -1.54 -13.42
CA ASN A 61 11.10 -0.24 -13.97
C ASN A 61 10.16 0.86 -13.45
N GLU A 62 10.51 2.11 -13.74
CA GLU A 62 9.78 3.27 -13.28
C GLU A 62 8.31 3.25 -13.72
N GLY A 63 8.06 2.85 -14.98
CA GLY A 63 6.71 2.75 -15.52
C GLY A 63 5.86 1.71 -14.78
N GLU A 64 6.43 0.53 -14.54
CA GLU A 64 5.73 -0.54 -13.82
C GLU A 64 5.41 -0.14 -12.38
N LEU A 65 6.38 0.45 -11.69
CA LEU A 65 6.19 0.92 -10.32
C LEU A 65 5.12 2.01 -10.25
N GLY A 66 5.17 2.96 -11.17
CA GLY A 66 4.20 4.04 -11.24
C GLY A 66 2.79 3.55 -11.52
N ASP A 67 2.64 2.65 -12.49
CA ASP A 67 1.34 2.09 -12.85
C ASP A 67 0.73 1.30 -11.71
N LYS A 68 1.55 0.48 -11.04
CA LYS A 68 1.09 -0.31 -9.90
C LYS A 68 0.68 0.59 -8.74
N TYR A 69 1.46 1.63 -8.47
CA TYR A 69 1.13 2.59 -7.42
C TYR A 69 -0.20 3.30 -7.72
N LYS A 70 -0.40 3.75 -8.96
CA LYS A 70 -1.64 4.39 -9.37
C LYS A 70 -2.84 3.46 -9.24
N ALA A 71 -2.67 2.19 -9.62
CA ALA A 71 -3.73 1.20 -9.48
C ALA A 71 -4.11 0.99 -8.01
N MET A 72 -3.11 0.92 -7.13
CA MET A 72 -3.32 0.78 -5.70
C MET A 72 -4.07 2.00 -5.13
N VAL A 73 -3.63 3.20 -5.46
CA VAL A 73 -4.27 4.45 -4.99
C VAL A 73 -5.69 4.55 -5.53
N GLY A 74 -5.93 4.15 -6.77
CA GLY A 74 -7.28 4.10 -7.35
C GLY A 74 -8.21 3.19 -6.56
N THR A 75 -7.71 2.02 -6.15
CA THR A 75 -8.47 1.11 -5.31
C THR A 75 -8.74 1.74 -3.93
N MET A 76 -7.74 2.40 -3.34
CA MET A 76 -7.93 3.11 -2.08
C MET A 76 -9.05 4.15 -2.16
N ASP A 77 -9.09 4.92 -3.24
CA ASP A 77 -10.10 5.95 -3.44
C ASP A 77 -11.52 5.36 -3.47
N VAL A 78 -11.66 4.17 -4.04
CA VAL A 78 -12.95 3.45 -4.04
C VAL A 78 -13.31 2.96 -2.64
N LEU A 79 -12.34 2.51 -1.86
CA LEU A 79 -12.55 1.97 -0.52
C LEU A 79 -12.71 3.04 0.57
N LYS A 80 -12.22 4.24 0.30
CA LYS A 80 -12.13 5.30 1.31
C LYS A 80 -13.45 5.62 2.03
N PRO A 81 -14.59 5.71 1.36
CA PRO A 81 -15.86 5.94 2.09
C PRO A 81 -16.15 4.87 3.14
N ASP A 82 -15.86 3.60 2.83
CA ASP A 82 -16.05 2.50 3.77
C ASP A 82 -15.04 2.58 4.91
N TRP A 83 -13.80 2.94 4.60
CA TRP A 83 -12.76 3.13 5.62
C TRP A 83 -13.11 4.25 6.57
N ASP A 84 -13.68 5.34 6.06
CA ASP A 84 -14.10 6.46 6.91
C ASP A 84 -15.18 6.04 7.89
N ARG A 85 -16.13 5.21 7.46
CA ARG A 85 -17.17 4.68 8.33
C ARG A 85 -16.58 3.79 9.44
N ILE A 86 -15.63 2.93 9.07
CA ILE A 86 -14.95 2.07 10.05
C ILE A 86 -14.20 2.92 11.08
N SER A 87 -13.48 3.93 10.64
CA SER A 87 -12.72 4.83 11.50
C SER A 87 -13.63 5.59 12.47
N LYS A 88 -14.79 6.04 12.00
CA LYS A 88 -15.76 6.71 12.86
C LYS A 88 -16.31 5.79 13.94
N LYS A 89 -16.58 4.53 13.60
CA LYS A 89 -17.04 3.53 14.59
C LYS A 89 -15.99 3.29 15.65
N ARG A 90 -14.71 3.21 15.26
CA ARG A 90 -13.61 3.03 16.21
C ARG A 90 -13.50 4.20 17.17
N ARG A 91 -13.71 5.43 16.70
CA ARG A 91 -13.66 6.63 17.53
C ARG A 91 -14.78 6.67 18.56
N LYS A 92 -15.95 6.15 18.22
CA LYS A 92 -17.11 6.12 19.12
C LYS A 92 -16.99 5.13 20.24
N ARG A 93 -16.01 4.24 20.20
CA ARG A 93 -15.81 3.20 21.20
C ARG A 93 -14.86 3.59 22.33
N VAL A 94 -14.44 4.81 22.36
CA VAL A 94 -13.54 5.29 23.41
C VAL A 94 -14.27 5.38 24.75
#